data_2856520f5cbe276e6bcc3d0b72b42b28
#
_entry.id   2856520f5cbe276e6bcc3d0b72b42b28
#
_cell.length_a   1.000
_cell.length_b   1.000
_cell.length_c   1.000
_cell.angle_alpha   90.00
_cell.angle_beta   90.00
_cell.angle_gamma   90.00
#
_symmetry.space_group_name_H-M   'P 1'
#
loop_
_entity.id
_entity.type
_entity.pdbx_description
1 polymer ?
#
loop_
_entity_poly.entity_id
_entity_poly.type
_entity_poly.pdbx_seq_one_letter_code
_entity_poly.pdbx_strand_id
1 'polypeptide(L)'
;ITENDYFKGGQELYEITRCVKNMGHIDYGDESCIIYVNGQNRDNTAIGRLMHDFFCTNPHEMYYGILSERTRYFKESKEGVDTMCKIMEDYAEKKAKLAADERSISMANKLWNSGMRDLQQISDLTELPLDEVKKLFEGKTA
;
A
#
# COMPACT_ATOMS: atom_id res chain seq x y z
N ILE A 1 -4.67 -9.57 4.13
CA ILE A 1 -4.39 -10.57 3.08
C ILE A 1 -2.99 -10.32 2.56
N THR A 2 -2.20 -11.37 2.42
CA THR A 2 -0.83 -11.34 1.86
C THR A 2 -0.79 -12.18 0.58
N GLU A 3 -0.01 -11.74 -0.42
CA GLU A 3 0.18 -12.51 -1.65
C GLU A 3 0.94 -13.82 -1.41
N ASN A 4 1.84 -13.80 -0.42
CA ASN A 4 2.71 -14.92 -0.09
C ASN A 4 2.42 -15.42 1.32
N ASP A 5 2.66 -16.71 1.56
CA ASP A 5 2.63 -17.28 2.90
C ASP A 5 3.80 -16.74 3.73
N TYR A 6 3.54 -15.66 4.46
CA TYR A 6 4.55 -14.94 5.25
C TYR A 6 5.22 -15.84 6.30
N PHE A 7 4.43 -16.73 6.93
CA PHE A 7 4.92 -17.60 7.99
C PHE A 7 5.42 -18.97 7.49
N LYS A 8 5.21 -19.26 6.19
CA LYS A 8 5.62 -20.54 5.56
C LYS A 8 5.07 -21.80 6.25
N GLY A 9 3.94 -21.67 6.93
CA GLY A 9 3.28 -22.77 7.65
C GLY A 9 2.24 -23.50 6.81
N GLY A 10 1.96 -23.06 5.58
CA GLY A 10 0.97 -23.68 4.69
C GLY A 10 -0.48 -23.53 5.15
N GLN A 11 -0.73 -22.73 6.19
CA GLN A 11 -2.09 -22.54 6.70
C GLN A 11 -2.87 -21.54 5.83
N GLU A 12 -4.18 -21.67 5.82
CA GLU A 12 -5.11 -20.78 5.16
C GLU A 12 -5.12 -19.40 5.81
N LEU A 13 -5.07 -19.38 7.13
CA LEU A 13 -5.00 -18.16 7.91
C LEU A 13 -4.13 -18.35 9.16
N TYR A 14 -3.56 -17.25 9.65
CA TYR A 14 -2.80 -17.20 10.90
C TYR A 14 -3.42 -16.13 11.79
N GLU A 15 -3.68 -16.49 13.04
CA GLU A 15 -4.12 -15.58 14.07
C GLU A 15 -2.95 -15.25 15.00
N ILE A 16 -2.68 -13.94 15.16
CA ILE A 16 -1.60 -13.44 16.00
C ILE A 16 -2.21 -12.64 17.13
N THR A 17 -1.94 -13.07 18.35
CA THR A 17 -2.34 -12.39 19.58
C THR A 17 -1.15 -11.70 20.24
N ARG A 18 -1.40 -10.76 21.14
CA ARG A 18 -0.37 -10.14 21.96
C ARG A 18 -0.11 -10.96 23.20
N CYS A 19 1.17 -11.10 23.56
CA CYS A 19 1.55 -11.81 24.78
C CYS A 19 2.59 -11.04 25.60
N VAL A 20 2.62 -11.28 26.90
CA VAL A 20 3.63 -10.73 27.81
C VAL A 20 4.85 -11.64 27.80
N LYS A 21 5.86 -11.29 27.03
CA LYS A 21 7.05 -12.12 26.79
C LYS A 21 7.80 -12.52 28.07
N ASN A 22 7.95 -11.59 29.01
CA ASN A 22 8.73 -11.82 30.25
C ASN A 22 7.99 -12.68 31.29
N MET A 23 6.74 -13.03 31.03
CA MET A 23 5.92 -13.88 31.89
C MET A 23 5.56 -15.23 31.24
N GLY A 24 6.41 -15.74 30.34
CA GLY A 24 6.18 -17.01 29.69
C GLY A 24 5.15 -16.96 28.55
N HIS A 25 5.04 -15.82 27.87
CA HIS A 25 4.10 -15.59 26.77
C HIS A 25 2.62 -15.71 27.18
N ILE A 26 2.30 -15.24 28.39
CA ILE A 26 0.90 -15.16 28.83
C ILE A 26 0.16 -14.18 27.92
N ASP A 27 -1.05 -14.54 27.49
CA ASP A 27 -1.92 -13.67 26.71
C ASP A 27 -2.12 -12.32 27.42
N TYR A 28 -2.01 -11.23 26.69
CA TYR A 28 -2.20 -9.88 27.25
C TYR A 28 -3.65 -9.60 27.65
N GLY A 29 -4.61 -10.37 27.08
CA GLY A 29 -6.02 -10.33 27.48
C GLY A 29 -6.80 -9.11 27.00
N ASP A 30 -6.33 -8.43 25.93
CA ASP A 30 -7.01 -7.27 25.35
C ASP A 30 -7.94 -7.63 24.18
N GLU A 31 -8.16 -8.93 23.95
CA GLU A 31 -9.00 -9.47 22.88
C GLU A 31 -8.60 -9.00 21.45
N SER A 32 -7.45 -8.34 21.32
CA SER A 32 -6.98 -7.89 20.00
C SER A 32 -6.21 -8.99 19.29
N CYS A 33 -6.55 -9.22 18.02
CA CYS A 33 -5.81 -10.14 17.17
C CYS A 33 -5.52 -9.53 15.80
N ILE A 34 -4.46 -10.01 15.16
CA ILE A 34 -4.14 -9.73 13.78
C ILE A 34 -4.36 -11.01 13.00
N ILE A 35 -5.24 -10.97 12.00
CA ILE A 35 -5.51 -12.11 11.13
C ILE A 35 -4.74 -11.93 9.83
N TYR A 36 -3.79 -12.82 9.56
CA TYR A 36 -3.13 -12.94 8.28
C TYR A 36 -3.80 -14.00 7.44
N VAL A 37 -4.31 -13.62 6.28
CA VAL A 37 -4.89 -14.55 5.30
C VAL A 37 -3.88 -14.81 4.21
N ASN A 38 -3.56 -16.08 4.00
CA ASN A 38 -2.61 -16.55 3.00
C ASN A 38 -3.23 -16.59 1.61
N GLY A 39 -2.92 -15.61 0.75
CA GLY A 39 -3.45 -15.53 -0.60
C GLY A 39 -2.94 -16.60 -1.57
N GLN A 40 -1.94 -17.40 -1.18
CA GLN A 40 -1.50 -18.55 -1.98
C GLN A 40 -2.41 -19.76 -1.81
N ASN A 41 -3.08 -19.89 -0.67
CA ASN A 41 -4.02 -20.97 -0.45
C ASN A 41 -5.31 -20.72 -1.24
N ARG A 42 -5.59 -21.57 -2.21
CA ARG A 42 -6.75 -21.52 -3.11
C ARG A 42 -7.46 -22.86 -3.16
N ASP A 43 -7.50 -23.52 -2.03
CA ASP A 43 -8.21 -24.79 -1.89
C ASP A 43 -9.73 -24.60 -1.90
N ASN A 44 -10.47 -25.70 -1.70
CA ASN A 44 -11.93 -25.69 -1.79
C ASN A 44 -12.62 -25.24 -0.48
N THR A 45 -11.91 -24.54 0.42
CA THR A 45 -12.50 -23.87 1.58
C THR A 45 -13.17 -22.55 1.21
N ALA A 46 -13.92 -21.97 2.14
CA ALA A 46 -14.54 -20.65 1.91
C ALA A 46 -13.47 -19.56 1.67
N ILE A 47 -12.40 -19.55 2.47
CA ILE A 47 -11.30 -18.59 2.33
C ILE A 47 -10.49 -18.88 1.06
N GLY A 48 -10.17 -20.14 0.77
CA GLY A 48 -9.44 -20.53 -0.42
C GLY A 48 -10.17 -20.14 -1.71
N ARG A 49 -11.50 -20.33 -1.77
CA ARG A 49 -12.33 -19.83 -2.89
C ARG A 49 -12.33 -18.31 -2.99
N LEU A 50 -12.36 -17.59 -1.84
CA LEU A 50 -12.28 -16.13 -1.84
C LEU A 50 -10.91 -15.66 -2.35
N MET A 51 -9.83 -16.32 -1.95
CA MET A 51 -8.49 -16.02 -2.45
C MET A 51 -8.37 -16.34 -3.95
N HIS A 52 -8.98 -17.45 -4.40
CA HIS A 52 -9.08 -17.72 -5.84
C HIS A 52 -9.72 -16.54 -6.57
N ASP A 53 -10.86 -16.06 -6.12
CA ASP A 53 -11.61 -14.98 -6.80
C ASP A 53 -10.85 -13.66 -6.82
N PHE A 54 -10.08 -13.32 -5.78
CA PHE A 54 -9.28 -12.10 -5.77
C PHE A 54 -8.14 -12.12 -6.81
N PHE A 55 -7.67 -13.29 -7.19
CA PHE A 55 -6.63 -13.45 -8.22
C PHE A 55 -7.19 -13.90 -9.57
N CYS A 56 -8.48 -14.22 -9.64
CA CYS A 56 -9.14 -14.65 -10.85
C CYS A 56 -9.36 -13.46 -11.81
N THR A 57 -8.89 -13.59 -13.03
CA THR A 57 -9.07 -12.56 -14.05
C THR A 57 -10.34 -12.72 -14.86
N ASN A 58 -10.91 -13.93 -14.89
CA ASN A 58 -12.14 -14.25 -15.63
C ASN A 58 -13.34 -14.25 -14.69
N PRO A 59 -14.30 -13.31 -14.82
CA PRO A 59 -15.45 -13.25 -13.92
C PRO A 59 -16.35 -14.50 -13.98
N HIS A 60 -16.32 -15.25 -15.09
CA HIS A 60 -17.13 -16.46 -15.23
C HIS A 60 -16.57 -17.67 -14.46
N GLU A 61 -15.33 -17.59 -13.99
CA GLU A 61 -14.66 -18.66 -13.22
C GLU A 61 -14.66 -18.37 -11.72
N MET A 62 -15.25 -17.26 -11.29
CA MET A 62 -15.34 -16.88 -9.88
C MET A 62 -16.42 -17.68 -9.14
N TYR A 63 -16.12 -18.06 -7.89
CA TYR A 63 -17.04 -18.78 -7.01
C TYR A 63 -18.10 -17.89 -6.38
N TYR A 64 -17.77 -16.63 -6.07
CA TYR A 64 -18.68 -15.70 -5.41
C TYR A 64 -19.38 -14.80 -6.42
N GLY A 65 -20.70 -15.00 -6.59
CA GLY A 65 -21.51 -14.28 -7.58
C GLY A 65 -21.39 -12.76 -7.47
N ILE A 66 -21.36 -12.20 -6.25
CA ILE A 66 -21.21 -10.76 -6.01
C ILE A 66 -19.89 -10.24 -6.59
N LEU A 67 -18.78 -10.97 -6.41
CA LEU A 67 -17.47 -10.61 -6.98
C LEU A 67 -17.48 -10.76 -8.51
N SER A 68 -18.05 -11.86 -9.01
CA SER A 68 -18.22 -12.11 -10.44
C SER A 68 -18.99 -10.98 -11.12
N GLU A 69 -20.16 -10.61 -10.61
CA GLU A 69 -20.99 -9.53 -11.17
C GLU A 69 -20.26 -8.18 -11.14
N ARG A 70 -19.60 -7.86 -10.04
CA ARG A 70 -18.86 -6.61 -9.91
C ARG A 70 -17.65 -6.55 -10.86
N THR A 71 -16.92 -7.67 -10.99
CA THR A 71 -15.80 -7.78 -11.91
C THR A 71 -16.27 -7.68 -13.36
N ARG A 72 -17.39 -8.32 -13.69
CA ARG A 72 -18.02 -8.22 -15.02
C ARG A 72 -18.42 -6.79 -15.34
N TYR A 73 -19.07 -6.09 -14.39
CA TYR A 73 -19.41 -4.68 -14.58
C TYR A 73 -18.20 -3.85 -14.98
N PHE A 74 -17.09 -3.95 -14.25
CA PHE A 74 -15.89 -3.16 -14.54
C PHE A 74 -15.14 -3.58 -15.80
N LYS A 75 -15.28 -4.84 -16.24
CA LYS A 75 -14.55 -5.34 -17.41
C LYS A 75 -15.37 -5.31 -18.70
N GLU A 76 -16.68 -5.46 -18.63
CA GLU A 76 -17.53 -5.71 -19.80
C GLU A 76 -18.52 -4.56 -20.05
N SER A 77 -18.94 -3.80 -19.04
CA SER A 77 -19.81 -2.65 -19.27
C SER A 77 -19.01 -1.41 -19.65
N LYS A 78 -19.52 -0.63 -20.61
CA LYS A 78 -18.88 0.62 -21.04
C LYS A 78 -18.66 1.58 -19.87
N GLU A 79 -19.67 1.77 -19.03
CA GLU A 79 -19.60 2.65 -17.86
C GLU A 79 -18.57 2.17 -16.83
N GLY A 80 -18.50 0.86 -16.58
CA GLY A 80 -17.53 0.25 -15.67
C GLY A 80 -16.09 0.41 -16.18
N VAL A 81 -15.87 0.16 -17.47
CA VAL A 81 -14.56 0.35 -18.10
C VAL A 81 -14.13 1.82 -18.04
N ASP A 82 -15.00 2.76 -18.40
CA ASP A 82 -14.71 4.20 -18.35
C ASP A 82 -14.39 4.63 -16.89
N THR A 83 -15.11 4.08 -15.89
CA THR A 83 -14.85 4.34 -14.48
C THR A 83 -13.47 3.82 -14.04
N MET A 84 -13.10 2.61 -14.46
CA MET A 84 -11.79 2.02 -14.15
C MET A 84 -10.65 2.79 -14.81
N CYS A 85 -10.80 3.20 -16.07
CA CYS A 85 -9.82 4.02 -16.76
C CYS A 85 -9.55 5.31 -15.99
N LYS A 86 -10.60 6.02 -15.59
CA LYS A 86 -10.47 7.25 -14.80
C LYS A 86 -9.77 7.01 -13.45
N ILE A 87 -10.13 5.97 -12.70
CA ILE A 87 -9.47 5.62 -11.44
C ILE A 87 -7.98 5.34 -11.65
N MET A 88 -7.62 4.64 -12.72
CA MET A 88 -6.23 4.32 -13.04
C MET A 88 -5.44 5.57 -13.45
N GLU A 89 -6.04 6.48 -14.21
CA GLU A 89 -5.46 7.77 -14.57
C GLU A 89 -5.20 8.62 -13.33
N ASP A 90 -6.20 8.79 -12.45
CA ASP A 90 -6.09 9.52 -11.19
C ASP A 90 -4.99 8.93 -10.29
N TYR A 91 -4.90 7.59 -10.24
CA TYR A 91 -3.87 6.89 -9.48
C TYR A 91 -2.48 7.11 -10.05
N ALA A 92 -2.33 7.01 -11.38
CA ALA A 92 -1.06 7.25 -12.07
C ALA A 92 -0.57 8.69 -11.86
N GLU A 93 -1.46 9.68 -11.95
CA GLU A 93 -1.16 11.08 -11.71
C GLU A 93 -0.69 11.32 -10.27
N LYS A 94 -1.43 10.80 -9.29
CA LYS A 94 -1.04 10.90 -7.87
C LYS A 94 0.32 10.27 -7.61
N LYS A 95 0.57 9.10 -8.18
CA LYS A 95 1.84 8.39 -8.01
C LYS A 95 3.01 9.13 -8.68
N ALA A 96 2.78 9.71 -9.86
CA ALA A 96 3.77 10.52 -10.54
C ALA A 96 4.12 11.78 -9.73
N LYS A 97 3.12 12.44 -9.15
CA LYS A 97 3.32 13.60 -8.27
C LYS A 97 4.13 13.23 -7.02
N LEU A 98 3.76 12.19 -6.32
CA LEU A 98 4.52 11.72 -5.15
C LEU A 98 5.98 11.42 -5.49
N ALA A 99 6.23 10.73 -6.61
CA ALA A 99 7.59 10.43 -7.05
C ALA A 99 8.38 11.70 -7.44
N ALA A 100 7.72 12.73 -7.97
CA ALA A 100 8.34 14.02 -8.24
C ALA A 100 8.72 14.74 -6.95
N ASP A 101 7.79 14.81 -5.99
CA ASP A 101 8.01 15.42 -4.67
C ASP A 101 9.17 14.73 -3.92
N GLU A 102 9.22 13.41 -3.91
CA GLU A 102 10.33 12.64 -3.31
C GLU A 102 11.69 12.95 -3.96
N ARG A 103 11.73 13.11 -5.29
CA ARG A 103 12.96 13.49 -6.01
C ARG A 103 13.40 14.90 -5.65
N SER A 104 12.48 15.84 -5.58
CA SER A 104 12.74 17.23 -5.21
C SER A 104 13.27 17.33 -3.77
N ILE A 105 12.66 16.60 -2.82
CA ILE A 105 13.14 16.51 -1.43
C ILE A 105 14.54 15.87 -1.38
N SER A 106 14.77 14.80 -2.12
CA SER A 106 16.08 14.15 -2.19
C SER A 106 17.14 15.09 -2.74
N MET A 107 16.82 15.87 -3.77
CA MET A 107 17.71 16.86 -4.35
C MET A 107 18.01 18.01 -3.37
N ALA A 108 17.00 18.53 -2.68
CA ALA A 108 17.18 19.55 -1.65
C ALA A 108 18.14 19.09 -0.55
N ASN A 109 18.00 17.83 -0.07
CA ASN A 109 18.92 17.26 0.91
C ASN A 109 20.36 17.13 0.38
N LYS A 110 20.54 16.76 -0.89
CA LYS A 110 21.89 16.69 -1.50
C LYS A 110 22.53 18.07 -1.62
N LEU A 111 21.79 19.10 -2.04
CA LEU A 111 22.26 20.47 -2.10
C LEU A 111 22.65 20.99 -0.71
N TRP A 112 21.85 20.76 0.29
CA TRP A 112 22.17 21.10 1.67
C TRP A 112 23.45 20.41 2.16
N ASN A 113 23.59 19.10 1.91
CA ASN A 113 24.75 18.32 2.31
C ASN A 113 26.03 18.74 1.56
N SER A 114 25.91 19.34 0.35
CA SER A 114 27.04 19.88 -0.40
C SER A 114 27.50 21.27 0.10
N GLY A 115 26.81 21.82 1.10
CA GLY A 115 27.20 23.10 1.70
C GLY A 115 26.33 24.29 1.26
N MET A 116 25.36 24.10 0.38
CA MET A 116 24.43 25.17 -0.01
C MET A 116 23.52 25.52 1.19
N ARG A 117 23.50 26.81 1.57
CA ARG A 117 22.71 27.30 2.72
C ARG A 117 21.64 28.34 2.33
N ASP A 118 21.65 28.76 1.08
CA ASP A 118 20.63 29.68 0.55
C ASP A 118 19.34 28.89 0.26
N LEU A 119 18.36 29.06 1.15
CA LEU A 119 17.07 28.35 1.07
C LEU A 119 16.26 28.78 -0.17
N GLN A 120 16.39 30.02 -0.61
CA GLN A 120 15.74 30.48 -1.83
C GLN A 120 16.34 29.80 -3.06
N GLN A 121 17.65 29.71 -3.12
CA GLN A 121 18.34 29.03 -4.22
C GLN A 121 18.02 27.52 -4.25
N ILE A 122 17.90 26.87 -3.09
CA ILE A 122 17.47 25.47 -3.01
C ILE A 122 16.02 25.32 -3.51
N SER A 123 15.13 26.23 -3.11
CA SER A 123 13.74 26.24 -3.58
C SER A 123 13.67 26.36 -5.11
N ASP A 124 14.40 27.29 -5.68
CA ASP A 124 14.42 27.53 -7.14
C ASP A 124 14.99 26.33 -7.92
N LEU A 125 16.02 25.66 -7.40
CA LEU A 125 16.64 24.50 -8.04
C LEU A 125 15.85 23.20 -7.89
N THR A 126 15.03 23.08 -6.86
CA THR A 126 14.28 21.86 -6.57
C THR A 126 12.79 21.96 -6.91
N GLU A 127 12.34 23.14 -7.29
CA GLU A 127 10.93 23.46 -7.54
C GLU A 127 10.03 23.24 -6.31
N LEU A 128 10.63 23.10 -5.12
CA LEU A 128 9.89 23.00 -3.86
C LEU A 128 9.49 24.39 -3.36
N PRO A 129 8.29 24.54 -2.80
CA PRO A 129 7.90 25.78 -2.13
C PRO A 129 8.90 26.16 -1.03
N LEU A 130 9.26 27.45 -0.95
CA LEU A 130 10.22 27.94 0.03
C LEU A 130 9.88 27.55 1.48
N ASP A 131 8.58 27.52 1.80
CA ASP A 131 8.12 27.14 3.14
C ASP A 131 8.36 25.65 3.45
N GLU A 132 8.30 24.79 2.44
CA GLU A 132 8.67 23.36 2.58
C GLU A 132 10.19 23.21 2.75
N VAL A 133 10.98 23.93 1.98
CA VAL A 133 12.44 23.94 2.11
C VAL A 133 12.85 24.43 3.50
N LYS A 134 12.21 25.48 4.04
CA LYS A 134 12.44 25.94 5.42
C LYS A 134 12.15 24.85 6.44
N LYS A 135 11.01 24.16 6.33
CA LYS A 135 10.62 23.06 7.24
C LYS A 135 11.60 21.88 7.18
N LEU A 136 12.10 21.54 5.98
CA LEU A 136 13.06 20.45 5.81
C LEU A 136 14.38 20.67 6.57
N PHE A 137 14.77 21.95 6.71
CA PHE A 137 16.04 22.33 7.32
C PHE A 137 15.88 23.11 8.64
N GLU A 138 14.67 23.23 9.15
CA GLU A 138 14.37 23.80 10.46
C GLU A 138 15.09 23.01 11.56
N GLY A 139 15.93 23.68 12.34
CA GLY A 139 16.77 23.03 13.37
C GLY A 139 18.10 22.44 12.87
N LYS A 140 18.42 22.50 11.57
CA LYS A 140 19.71 22.08 11.01
C LYS A 140 20.65 23.26 10.71
N THR A 141 20.21 24.47 11.00
CA THR A 141 20.98 25.73 10.83
C THR A 141 21.70 26.10 12.12
N ALA A 142 22.54 25.21 12.66
CA ALA A 142 23.44 25.57 13.76
C ALA A 142 24.90 25.39 13.33
#